data_5e7d89e29cc94e691343798976b68f72
#
_entry.id   5e7d89e29cc94e691343798976b68f72
#
_cell.length_a   1.000
_cell.length_b   1.000
_cell.length_c   1.000
_cell.angle_alpha   90.00
_cell.angle_beta   90.00
_cell.angle_gamma   90.00
#
_symmetry.space_group_name_H-M   'P 1'
#
loop_
_entity.id
_entity.type
_entity.pdbx_description
1 polymer ?
#
loop_
_entity_poly.entity_id
_entity_poly.type
_entity_poly.pdbx_seq_one_letter_code
_entity_poly.pdbx_strand_id
1 'polypeptide(L)'
;LGNRRVRSVGELLETQFRIGLVRMERTIKERMSLQDSDTMMLHDIVNAKPVAGAIHEFFGSSQLSQFMDQTNPLSEITHKRRLSALGPGGLTRERAGFDVRDVHSSHYGRICPIETPEGPNIGLIASLASFGRVNDFGFIETPYLKVENGVVTDTVEYLSAIEEEKYSIAQANARLDEKKAFINDFITSRVGSDF
;
A
#
# COMPACT_ATOMS: atom_id res chain seq x y z
N LEU A 1 -9.17 -7.58 -1.28
CA LEU A 1 -8.06 -6.70 -1.70
C LEU A 1 -8.01 -6.45 -3.22
N GLY A 2 -8.77 -7.16 -4.02
CA GLY A 2 -8.81 -6.97 -5.48
C GLY A 2 -9.14 -5.54 -5.92
N ASN A 3 -9.99 -4.84 -5.17
CA ASN A 3 -10.43 -3.46 -5.46
C ASN A 3 -9.80 -2.41 -4.55
N ARG A 4 -8.89 -2.80 -3.65
CA ARG A 4 -8.17 -1.89 -2.74
C ARG A 4 -6.71 -1.85 -3.12
N ARG A 5 -6.19 -0.65 -3.33
CA ARG A 5 -4.78 -0.44 -3.58
C ARG A 5 -4.11 0.36 -2.47
N VAL A 6 -2.84 0.12 -2.28
CA VAL A 6 -1.98 0.87 -1.37
C VAL A 6 -1.41 2.07 -2.11
N ARG A 7 -1.46 3.23 -1.49
CA ARG A 7 -0.74 4.42 -1.94
C ARG A 7 0.52 4.58 -1.09
N SER A 8 1.67 4.45 -1.72
CA SER A 8 2.96 4.64 -1.06
C SER A 8 3.24 6.13 -0.80
N VAL A 9 4.27 6.40 -0.02
CA VAL A 9 4.70 7.77 0.29
C VAL A 9 5.00 8.59 -0.97
N GLY A 10 5.58 7.98 -2.01
CA GLY A 10 5.88 8.65 -3.26
C GLY A 10 4.63 9.22 -3.95
N GLU A 11 3.56 8.43 -4.05
CA GLU A 11 2.28 8.86 -4.63
C GLU A 11 1.62 9.96 -3.79
N LEU A 12 1.68 9.84 -2.46
CA LEU A 12 1.14 10.85 -1.56
C LEU A 12 1.90 12.18 -1.70
N LEU A 13 3.22 12.14 -1.81
CA LEU A 13 4.06 13.32 -2.03
C LEU A 13 3.84 13.92 -3.43
N GLU A 14 3.70 13.10 -4.48
CA GLU A 14 3.35 13.58 -5.82
C GLU A 14 2.07 14.41 -5.79
N THR A 15 1.05 13.93 -5.07
CA THR A 15 -0.22 14.67 -4.92
C THR A 15 0.01 16.04 -4.28
N GLN A 16 0.82 16.13 -3.23
CA GLN A 16 1.13 17.41 -2.56
C GLN A 16 1.99 18.32 -3.44
N PHE A 17 2.95 17.76 -4.14
CA PHE A 17 3.78 18.49 -5.08
C PHE A 17 2.92 19.11 -6.20
N ARG A 18 2.00 18.33 -6.75
CA ARG A 18 1.04 18.80 -7.77
C ARG A 18 0.17 19.96 -7.24
N ILE A 19 -0.34 19.88 -6.01
CA ILE A 19 -1.08 20.97 -5.37
C ILE A 19 -0.20 22.22 -5.25
N GLY A 20 1.05 22.05 -4.83
CA GLY A 20 2.03 23.14 -4.75
C GLY A 20 2.29 23.81 -6.11
N LEU A 21 2.42 23.01 -7.18
CA LEU A 21 2.59 23.53 -8.55
C LEU A 21 1.36 24.31 -9.04
N VAL A 22 0.16 23.82 -8.76
CA VAL A 22 -1.09 24.53 -9.14
C VAL A 22 -1.18 25.89 -8.40
N ARG A 23 -0.83 25.93 -7.11
CA ARG A 23 -0.76 27.19 -6.35
C ARG A 23 0.30 28.14 -6.93
N MET A 24 1.45 27.62 -7.32
CA MET A 24 2.53 28.40 -7.96
C MET A 24 2.10 28.93 -9.33
N GLU A 25 1.51 28.11 -10.17
CA GLU A 25 0.97 28.50 -11.47
C GLU A 25 -0.03 29.66 -11.35
N ARG A 26 -0.96 29.58 -10.40
CA ARG A 26 -1.93 30.65 -10.15
C ARG A 26 -1.23 31.96 -9.77
N THR A 27 -0.25 31.90 -8.87
CA THR A 27 0.52 33.08 -8.47
C THR A 27 1.31 33.69 -9.63
N ILE A 28 1.88 32.86 -10.51
CA ILE A 28 2.57 33.31 -11.72
C ILE A 28 1.61 34.04 -12.63
N LYS A 29 0.44 33.48 -12.93
CA LYS A 29 -0.58 34.10 -13.77
C LYS A 29 -1.05 35.44 -13.20
N GLU A 30 -1.29 35.52 -11.90
CA GLU A 30 -1.67 36.75 -11.21
C GLU A 30 -0.57 37.82 -11.33
N ARG A 31 0.69 37.51 -11.16
CA ARG A 31 1.81 38.44 -11.31
C ARG A 31 2.01 38.89 -12.74
N MET A 32 1.92 37.98 -13.70
CA MET A 32 2.01 38.31 -15.12
C MET A 32 0.91 39.25 -15.60
N SER A 33 -0.28 39.21 -14.99
CA SER A 33 -1.38 40.09 -15.32
C SER A 33 -1.27 41.50 -14.72
N LEU A 34 -0.45 41.66 -13.67
CA LEU A 34 -0.32 42.91 -12.91
C LEU A 34 0.92 43.75 -13.30
N GLN A 35 1.90 43.14 -13.96
CA GLN A 35 3.18 43.78 -14.28
C GLN A 35 3.34 43.99 -15.80
N ASP A 36 4.00 45.08 -16.18
CA ASP A 36 4.39 45.32 -17.56
C ASP A 36 5.48 44.35 -18.01
N SER A 37 5.30 43.77 -19.19
CA SER A 37 6.16 42.72 -19.75
C SER A 37 7.61 43.15 -19.99
N ASP A 38 7.87 44.43 -20.16
CA ASP A 38 9.19 44.95 -20.60
C ASP A 38 10.23 45.04 -19.45
N THR A 39 9.81 44.96 -18.19
CA THR A 39 10.69 45.05 -17.04
C THR A 39 10.72 43.78 -16.19
N MET A 40 10.02 42.73 -16.61
CA MET A 40 9.77 41.52 -15.82
C MET A 40 10.94 40.52 -15.90
N MET A 41 11.50 40.13 -14.74
CA MET A 41 12.52 39.09 -14.66
C MET A 41 11.90 37.79 -14.15
N LEU A 42 12.40 36.63 -14.63
CA LEU A 42 11.87 35.33 -14.28
C LEU A 42 11.88 35.03 -12.77
N HIS A 43 12.91 35.48 -12.03
CA HIS A 43 13.01 35.29 -10.60
C HIS A 43 11.99 36.11 -9.79
N ASP A 44 11.41 37.15 -10.36
CA ASP A 44 10.33 37.95 -9.73
C ASP A 44 8.98 37.26 -9.84
N ILE A 45 8.82 36.47 -10.88
CA ILE A 45 7.56 35.79 -11.20
C ILE A 45 7.48 34.42 -10.51
N VAL A 46 8.55 33.62 -10.63
CA VAL A 46 8.59 32.24 -10.14
C VAL A 46 8.99 32.21 -8.67
N ASN A 47 8.09 31.66 -7.84
CA ASN A 47 8.32 31.49 -6.42
C ASN A 47 8.09 30.04 -6.01
N ALA A 48 9.10 29.35 -5.49
CA ALA A 48 9.01 27.96 -5.06
C ALA A 48 8.33 27.76 -3.68
N LYS A 49 8.06 28.85 -2.94
CA LYS A 49 7.45 28.77 -1.60
C LYS A 49 6.13 28.00 -1.54
N PRO A 50 5.19 28.10 -2.51
CA PRO A 50 3.95 27.33 -2.48
C PRO A 50 4.19 25.81 -2.54
N VAL A 51 5.19 25.37 -3.31
CA VAL A 51 5.56 23.95 -3.42
C VAL A 51 6.21 23.47 -2.11
N ALA A 52 7.20 24.21 -1.60
CA ALA A 52 7.82 23.91 -0.32
C ALA A 52 6.79 23.90 0.81
N GLY A 53 5.87 24.87 0.84
CA GLY A 53 4.79 24.95 1.83
C GLY A 53 3.87 23.73 1.80
N ALA A 54 3.47 23.24 0.63
CA ALA A 54 2.63 22.06 0.49
C ALA A 54 3.32 20.78 1.02
N ILE A 55 4.63 20.64 0.75
CA ILE A 55 5.42 19.50 1.24
C ILE A 55 5.60 19.59 2.76
N HIS A 56 5.91 20.78 3.30
CA HIS A 56 6.00 20.98 4.75
C HIS A 56 4.66 20.73 5.46
N GLU A 57 3.54 21.14 4.87
CA GLU A 57 2.21 20.87 5.38
C GLU A 57 1.93 19.37 5.48
N PHE A 58 2.34 18.58 4.47
CA PHE A 58 2.21 17.13 4.50
C PHE A 58 3.01 16.50 5.63
N PHE A 59 4.29 16.80 5.75
CA PHE A 59 5.12 16.21 6.80
C PHE A 59 4.79 16.70 8.20
N GLY A 60 4.29 17.92 8.34
CA GLY A 60 3.99 18.53 9.64
C GLY A 60 2.59 18.25 10.18
N SER A 61 1.60 18.03 9.32
CA SER A 61 0.19 17.95 9.74
C SER A 61 -0.61 16.76 9.18
N SER A 62 -0.03 15.99 8.26
CA SER A 62 -0.73 14.81 7.73
C SER A 62 -0.84 13.71 8.78
N GLN A 63 -2.01 13.08 8.86
CA GLN A 63 -2.25 11.91 9.72
C GLN A 63 -1.35 10.72 9.34
N LEU A 64 -0.87 10.65 8.10
CA LEU A 64 -0.01 9.58 7.60
C LEU A 64 1.48 9.84 7.86
N SER A 65 1.86 11.10 8.12
CA SER A 65 3.19 11.44 8.57
C SER A 65 3.24 11.35 10.09
N GLN A 66 3.93 10.34 10.59
CA GLN A 66 3.95 10.00 12.00
C GLN A 66 5.39 10.00 12.54
N PHE A 67 5.51 10.22 13.83
CA PHE A 67 6.78 10.04 14.52
C PHE A 67 7.15 8.55 14.49
N MET A 68 8.35 8.24 14.00
CA MET A 68 8.77 6.84 13.83
C MET A 68 9.01 6.17 15.17
N ASP A 69 8.50 4.96 15.35
CA ASP A 69 8.85 4.11 16.49
C ASP A 69 10.28 3.60 16.30
N GLN A 70 11.17 4.00 17.18
CA GLN A 70 12.62 3.70 17.17
C GLN A 70 13.08 2.92 18.40
N THR A 71 12.21 2.16 19.04
CA THR A 71 12.57 1.34 20.21
C THR A 71 13.67 0.33 19.87
N ASN A 72 13.58 -0.29 18.69
CA ASN A 72 14.58 -1.19 18.12
C ASN A 72 14.46 -1.20 16.58
N PRO A 73 15.44 -1.75 15.84
CA PRO A 73 15.38 -1.79 14.38
C PRO A 73 14.14 -2.50 13.81
N LEU A 74 13.63 -3.53 14.48
CA LEU A 74 12.41 -4.24 14.06
C LEU A 74 11.17 -3.36 14.19
N SER A 75 11.07 -2.54 15.25
CA SER A 75 9.98 -1.57 15.44
C SER A 75 9.94 -0.54 14.30
N GLU A 76 11.10 -0.07 13.84
CA GLU A 76 11.20 0.85 12.70
C GLU A 76 10.67 0.22 11.43
N ILE A 77 11.08 -1.02 11.12
CA ILE A 77 10.63 -1.74 9.92
C ILE A 77 9.13 -2.00 10.00
N THR A 78 8.62 -2.46 11.13
CA THR A 78 7.20 -2.72 11.35
C THR A 78 6.37 -1.45 11.16
N HIS A 79 6.83 -0.32 11.67
CA HIS A 79 6.15 0.96 11.50
C HIS A 79 6.11 1.40 10.02
N LYS A 80 7.20 1.22 9.28
CA LYS A 80 7.27 1.55 7.85
C LYS A 80 6.41 0.65 6.97
N ARG A 81 6.12 -0.58 7.42
CA ARG A 81 5.26 -1.57 6.72
C ARG A 81 3.79 -1.51 7.15
N ARG A 82 3.40 -0.51 7.93
CA ARG A 82 2.04 -0.34 8.40
C ARG A 82 1.12 0.16 7.29
N LEU A 83 -0.06 -0.43 7.22
CA LEU A 83 -1.13 -0.07 6.30
C LEU A 83 -2.22 0.66 7.07
N SER A 84 -2.64 1.81 6.59
CA SER A 84 -3.73 2.59 7.19
C SER A 84 -4.86 2.77 6.18
N ALA A 85 -6.08 2.48 6.58
CA ALA A 85 -7.28 2.80 5.80
C ALA A 85 -7.73 4.24 6.00
N LEU A 86 -7.11 4.97 6.95
CA LEU A 86 -7.42 6.35 7.31
C LEU A 86 -6.61 7.35 6.47
N GLY A 87 -6.97 8.62 6.59
CA GLY A 87 -6.24 9.72 6.01
C GLY A 87 -6.83 10.24 4.69
N PRO A 88 -6.13 11.13 3.99
CA PRO A 88 -6.61 11.75 2.76
C PRO A 88 -6.95 10.72 1.68
N GLY A 89 -8.20 10.75 1.19
CA GLY A 89 -8.72 9.77 0.21
C GLY A 89 -9.02 8.39 0.78
N GLY A 90 -8.86 8.18 2.09
CA GLY A 90 -9.26 6.98 2.82
C GLY A 90 -10.60 7.13 3.55
N LEU A 91 -10.81 6.26 4.52
CA LEU A 91 -12.00 6.22 5.36
C LEU A 91 -11.86 7.16 6.57
N THR A 92 -13.00 7.58 7.13
CA THR A 92 -13.06 8.14 8.47
C THR A 92 -13.52 7.06 9.46
N ARG A 93 -13.10 7.17 10.71
CA ARG A 93 -13.44 6.18 11.76
C ARG A 93 -14.95 5.98 11.89
N GLU A 94 -15.70 7.06 11.79
CA GLU A 94 -17.16 7.09 11.96
C GLU A 94 -17.89 6.42 10.79
N ARG A 95 -17.31 6.45 9.59
CA ARG A 95 -17.87 5.85 8.37
C ARG A 95 -17.39 4.42 8.12
N ALA A 96 -16.44 3.95 8.91
CA ALA A 96 -15.90 2.60 8.77
C ALA A 96 -16.82 1.60 9.49
N GLY A 97 -17.61 0.87 8.74
CA GLY A 97 -18.42 -0.24 9.23
C GLY A 97 -17.61 -1.50 9.52
N PHE A 98 -18.29 -2.59 9.90
CA PHE A 98 -17.65 -3.89 10.19
C PHE A 98 -16.97 -4.47 8.96
N ASP A 99 -17.56 -4.38 7.78
CA ASP A 99 -17.05 -5.00 6.55
C ASP A 99 -15.64 -4.56 6.17
N VAL A 100 -15.29 -3.30 6.47
CA VAL A 100 -13.95 -2.77 6.17
C VAL A 100 -12.92 -3.06 7.25
N ARG A 101 -13.38 -3.51 8.43
CA ARG A 101 -12.52 -3.85 9.59
C ARG A 101 -12.26 -5.34 9.70
N ASP A 102 -13.05 -6.14 9.01
CA ASP A 102 -13.00 -7.59 9.06
C ASP A 102 -11.83 -8.18 8.28
N VAL A 103 -11.47 -9.41 8.62
CA VAL A 103 -10.46 -10.17 7.89
C VAL A 103 -11.14 -10.88 6.72
N HIS A 104 -10.66 -10.62 5.52
CA HIS A 104 -11.13 -11.25 4.30
C HIS A 104 -10.15 -12.33 3.84
N SER A 105 -10.62 -13.36 3.12
CA SER A 105 -9.78 -14.44 2.58
C SER A 105 -8.60 -13.93 1.72
N SER A 106 -8.79 -12.84 0.99
CA SER A 106 -7.74 -12.18 0.20
C SER A 106 -6.59 -11.58 1.03
N HIS A 107 -6.75 -11.47 2.34
CA HIS A 107 -5.67 -11.04 3.25
C HIS A 107 -4.57 -12.09 3.41
N TYR A 108 -4.85 -13.35 3.08
CA TYR A 108 -3.89 -14.44 3.24
C TYR A 108 -2.57 -14.14 2.49
N GLY A 109 -1.46 -14.21 3.22
CA GLY A 109 -0.13 -13.90 2.71
C GLY A 109 0.15 -12.42 2.41
N ARG A 110 -0.84 -11.52 2.55
CA ARG A 110 -0.74 -10.10 2.22
C ARG A 110 -0.82 -9.19 3.43
N ILE A 111 -1.78 -9.41 4.29
CA ILE A 111 -2.01 -8.59 5.49
C ILE A 111 -2.06 -9.52 6.70
N CYS A 112 -1.38 -9.16 7.77
CA CYS A 112 -1.44 -9.91 9.02
C CYS A 112 -2.88 -9.87 9.60
N PRO A 113 -3.51 -11.01 9.87
CA PRO A 113 -4.89 -11.04 10.34
C PRO A 113 -5.05 -10.66 11.82
N ILE A 114 -3.97 -10.60 12.58
CA ILE A 114 -3.99 -10.41 14.03
C ILE A 114 -3.36 -9.09 14.49
N GLU A 115 -2.44 -8.53 13.71
CA GLU A 115 -1.75 -7.29 14.09
C GLU A 115 -2.59 -6.07 13.73
N THR A 116 -3.39 -5.61 14.68
CA THR A 116 -4.24 -4.43 14.59
C THR A 116 -4.39 -3.80 15.97
N PRO A 117 -4.59 -2.47 16.09
CA PRO A 117 -4.85 -1.81 17.36
C PRO A 117 -6.16 -2.26 17.99
N GLU A 118 -6.26 -2.14 19.31
CA GLU A 118 -7.53 -2.19 20.03
C GLU A 118 -8.27 -0.85 19.97
N GLY A 119 -9.60 -0.88 20.05
CA GLY A 119 -10.45 0.31 20.11
C GLY A 119 -10.89 0.84 18.76
N PRO A 120 -11.03 2.18 18.58
CA PRO A 120 -11.70 2.78 17.41
C PRO A 120 -11.01 2.51 16.06
N ASN A 121 -9.72 2.18 16.08
CA ASN A 121 -8.91 1.92 14.89
C ASN A 121 -8.78 0.43 14.53
N ILE A 122 -9.48 -0.46 15.23
CA ILE A 122 -9.42 -1.90 14.95
C ILE A 122 -9.77 -2.19 13.50
N GLY A 123 -8.97 -3.00 12.83
CA GLY A 123 -9.14 -3.35 11.42
C GLY A 123 -8.83 -2.24 10.41
N LEU A 124 -8.69 -0.98 10.84
CA LEU A 124 -8.34 0.16 9.97
C LEU A 124 -6.85 0.40 9.85
N ILE A 125 -6.09 -0.10 10.81
CA ILE A 125 -4.63 -0.09 10.82
C ILE A 125 -4.19 -1.54 10.90
N ALA A 126 -3.39 -1.97 9.93
CA ALA A 126 -2.90 -3.32 9.80
C ALA A 126 -1.43 -3.32 9.39
N SER A 127 -0.80 -4.47 9.38
CA SER A 127 0.58 -4.63 8.93
C SER A 127 0.65 -5.51 7.69
N LEU A 128 1.55 -5.15 6.78
CA LEU A 128 1.86 -5.95 5.61
C LEU A 128 2.51 -7.27 6.05
N ALA A 129 2.07 -8.40 5.50
CA ALA A 129 2.66 -9.69 5.78
C ALA A 129 4.14 -9.73 5.38
N SER A 130 4.93 -10.61 6.00
CA SER A 130 6.39 -10.64 5.84
C SER A 130 6.84 -10.75 4.39
N PHE A 131 6.20 -11.60 3.58
CA PHE A 131 6.49 -11.79 2.16
C PHE A 131 5.58 -10.99 1.24
N GLY A 132 4.59 -10.27 1.79
CA GLY A 132 3.75 -9.38 1.02
C GLY A 132 4.55 -8.20 0.47
N ARG A 133 4.30 -7.84 -0.76
CA ARG A 133 4.84 -6.64 -1.42
C ARG A 133 3.75 -5.89 -2.17
N VAL A 134 3.99 -4.62 -2.43
CA VAL A 134 3.10 -3.78 -3.24
C VAL A 134 3.67 -3.71 -4.65
N ASN A 135 2.86 -3.99 -5.67
CA ASN A 135 3.26 -3.88 -7.06
C ASN A 135 3.19 -2.43 -7.57
N ASP A 136 3.61 -2.21 -8.82
CA ASP A 136 3.65 -0.87 -9.43
C ASP A 136 2.28 -0.22 -9.57
N PHE A 137 1.20 -1.01 -9.55
CA PHE A 137 -0.18 -0.53 -9.58
C PHE A 137 -0.78 -0.26 -8.19
N GLY A 138 -0.05 -0.60 -7.12
CA GLY A 138 -0.47 -0.42 -5.74
C GLY A 138 -1.20 -1.63 -5.14
N PHE A 139 -1.33 -2.75 -5.83
CA PHE A 139 -1.95 -3.95 -5.28
C PHE A 139 -0.94 -4.78 -4.49
N ILE A 140 -1.43 -5.40 -3.42
CA ILE A 140 -0.59 -6.26 -2.59
C ILE A 140 -0.53 -7.63 -3.22
N GLU A 141 0.69 -8.12 -3.44
CA GLU A 141 1.01 -9.43 -3.97
C GLU A 141 1.68 -10.29 -2.90
N THR A 142 1.54 -11.61 -3.07
CA THR A 142 2.20 -12.60 -2.22
C THR A 142 2.86 -13.66 -3.09
N PRO A 143 4.01 -14.22 -2.67
CA PRO A 143 4.73 -15.22 -3.45
C PRO A 143 4.12 -16.61 -3.30
N TYR A 144 4.07 -17.33 -4.41
CA TYR A 144 3.69 -18.74 -4.49
C TYR A 144 4.72 -19.52 -5.30
N LEU A 145 4.92 -20.78 -4.94
CA LEU A 145 5.68 -21.72 -5.76
C LEU A 145 4.75 -22.35 -6.80
N LYS A 146 5.18 -22.33 -8.05
CA LYS A 146 4.44 -22.96 -9.13
C LYS A 146 4.49 -24.48 -9.02
N VAL A 147 3.36 -25.15 -9.22
CA VAL A 147 3.25 -26.60 -9.26
C VAL A 147 2.94 -27.05 -10.70
N GLU A 148 3.72 -27.99 -11.22
CA GLU A 148 3.53 -28.57 -12.54
C GLU A 148 3.46 -30.10 -12.41
N ASN A 149 2.35 -30.69 -12.90
CA ASN A 149 2.12 -32.14 -12.85
C ASN A 149 2.31 -32.77 -11.46
N GLY A 150 1.88 -32.06 -10.40
CA GLY A 150 2.01 -32.54 -9.02
C GLY A 150 3.39 -32.35 -8.40
N VAL A 151 4.34 -31.70 -9.07
CA VAL A 151 5.68 -31.41 -8.60
C VAL A 151 5.82 -29.92 -8.33
N VAL A 152 6.31 -29.57 -7.15
CA VAL A 152 6.59 -28.15 -6.78
C VAL A 152 7.89 -27.71 -7.44
N THR A 153 7.81 -26.67 -8.24
CA THR A 153 8.99 -26.09 -8.91
C THR A 153 9.66 -25.03 -8.03
N ASP A 154 10.87 -24.62 -8.40
CA ASP A 154 11.58 -23.52 -7.72
C ASP A 154 11.18 -22.13 -8.26
N THR A 155 10.22 -22.08 -9.19
CA THR A 155 9.71 -20.83 -9.75
C THR A 155 8.77 -20.15 -8.76
N VAL A 156 9.14 -18.94 -8.34
CA VAL A 156 8.31 -18.10 -7.47
C VAL A 156 7.54 -17.11 -8.34
N GLU A 157 6.22 -17.15 -8.24
CA GLU A 157 5.32 -16.18 -8.87
C GLU A 157 4.64 -15.35 -7.79
N TYR A 158 4.62 -14.02 -7.99
CA TYR A 158 3.88 -13.11 -7.12
C TYR A 158 2.52 -12.87 -7.72
N LEU A 159 1.48 -13.16 -6.93
CA LEU A 159 0.10 -13.03 -7.38
C LEU A 159 -0.65 -11.99 -6.54
N SER A 160 -1.37 -11.11 -7.23
CA SER A 160 -2.38 -10.25 -6.62
C SER A 160 -3.62 -11.06 -6.23
N ALA A 161 -4.53 -10.46 -5.45
CA ALA A 161 -5.75 -11.15 -5.04
C ALA A 161 -6.63 -11.60 -6.22
N ILE A 162 -6.69 -10.80 -7.30
CA ILE A 162 -7.48 -11.11 -8.51
C ILE A 162 -6.83 -12.24 -9.32
N GLU A 163 -5.50 -12.22 -9.44
CA GLU A 163 -4.76 -13.25 -10.16
C GLU A 163 -4.83 -14.59 -9.46
N GLU A 164 -4.77 -14.58 -8.14
CA GLU A 164 -4.86 -15.77 -7.29
C GLU A 164 -6.17 -16.55 -7.49
N GLU A 165 -7.28 -15.87 -7.74
CA GLU A 165 -8.59 -16.50 -7.96
C GLU A 165 -8.61 -17.50 -9.14
N LYS A 166 -7.64 -17.41 -10.05
CA LYS A 166 -7.50 -18.29 -11.20
C LYS A 166 -6.83 -19.62 -10.89
N TYR A 167 -6.29 -19.77 -9.69
CA TYR A 167 -5.47 -20.91 -9.28
C TYR A 167 -6.03 -21.61 -8.05
N SER A 168 -5.75 -22.91 -7.94
CA SER A 168 -5.91 -23.65 -6.70
C SER A 168 -4.62 -23.55 -5.90
N ILE A 169 -4.71 -23.03 -4.69
CA ILE A 169 -3.56 -22.77 -3.82
C ILE A 169 -3.47 -23.86 -2.75
N ALA A 170 -2.47 -24.71 -2.85
CA ALA A 170 -2.15 -25.69 -1.82
C ALA A 170 -1.46 -25.04 -0.62
N GLN A 171 -1.60 -25.63 0.55
CA GLN A 171 -0.91 -25.15 1.75
C GLN A 171 0.59 -25.45 1.67
N ALA A 172 1.42 -24.51 2.16
CA ALA A 172 2.87 -24.65 2.15
C ALA A 172 3.41 -25.81 3.01
N ASN A 173 2.60 -26.34 3.94
CA ASN A 173 2.94 -27.48 4.79
C ASN A 173 2.54 -28.83 4.19
N ALA A 174 2.07 -28.87 2.94
CA ALA A 174 1.79 -30.12 2.25
C ALA A 174 3.06 -30.99 2.18
N ARG A 175 2.90 -32.29 2.42
CA ARG A 175 4.03 -33.21 2.43
C ARG A 175 4.54 -33.48 1.04
N LEU A 176 5.83 -33.29 0.83
CA LEU A 176 6.52 -33.51 -0.42
C LEU A 176 7.52 -34.67 -0.28
N ASP A 177 7.76 -35.39 -1.36
CA ASP A 177 8.84 -36.37 -1.46
C ASP A 177 10.21 -35.71 -1.74
N GLU A 178 11.26 -36.53 -1.89
CA GLU A 178 12.60 -36.04 -2.22
C GLU A 178 12.69 -35.33 -3.58
N LYS A 179 11.74 -35.58 -4.48
CA LYS A 179 11.63 -34.95 -5.80
C LYS A 179 10.70 -33.75 -5.82
N LYS A 180 10.26 -33.29 -4.65
CA LYS A 180 9.27 -32.20 -4.47
C LYS A 180 7.90 -32.51 -5.05
N ALA A 181 7.55 -33.78 -5.27
CA ALA A 181 6.21 -34.19 -5.63
C ALA A 181 5.32 -34.35 -4.36
N PHE A 182 4.03 -34.11 -4.50
CA PHE A 182 3.10 -34.35 -3.42
C PHE A 182 2.98 -35.85 -3.12
N ILE A 183 3.08 -36.23 -1.85
CA ILE A 183 2.98 -37.62 -1.41
C ILE A 183 1.53 -38.10 -1.38
N ASN A 184 0.61 -37.21 -1.03
CA ASN A 184 -0.81 -37.55 -0.89
C ASN A 184 -1.55 -37.36 -2.21
N ASP A 185 -2.46 -38.29 -2.53
CA ASP A 185 -3.33 -38.19 -3.71
C ASP A 185 -4.30 -37.00 -3.64
N PHE A 186 -4.67 -36.59 -2.44
CA PHE A 186 -5.53 -35.44 -2.15
C PHE A 186 -4.84 -34.46 -1.23
N ILE A 187 -4.88 -33.18 -1.58
CA ILE A 187 -4.25 -32.10 -0.81
C ILE A 187 -5.30 -31.01 -0.58
N THR A 188 -5.35 -30.54 0.67
CA THR A 188 -6.18 -29.39 1.00
C THR A 188 -5.70 -28.18 0.22
N SER A 189 -6.58 -27.62 -0.58
CA SER A 189 -6.30 -26.43 -1.40
C SER A 189 -7.41 -25.41 -1.26
N ARG A 190 -7.06 -24.16 -1.46
CA ARG A 190 -7.99 -23.03 -1.46
C ARG A 190 -8.24 -22.57 -2.89
N VAL A 191 -9.49 -22.34 -3.24
CA VAL A 191 -9.92 -21.74 -4.51
C VAL A 191 -10.77 -20.51 -4.17
N GLY A 192 -10.24 -19.32 -4.38
CA GLY A 192 -10.90 -18.10 -3.94
C GLY A 192 -11.10 -18.08 -2.42
N SER A 193 -12.34 -18.09 -1.96
CA SER A 193 -12.71 -18.12 -0.53
C SER A 193 -13.00 -19.52 0.01
N ASP A 194 -13.07 -20.54 -0.85
CA ASP A 194 -13.45 -21.90 -0.50
C ASP A 194 -12.20 -22.77 -0.25
N PHE A 195 -12.34 -23.79 0.65
CA PHE A 195 -11.30 -24.77 1.02
C PHE A 195 -11.69 -26.18 0.63
#